data_83a7b3533de49dc7e8e3095b837d6e57
#
_entry.id   83a7b3533de49dc7e8e3095b837d6e57
#
_cell.length_a   1.000
_cell.length_b   1.000
_cell.length_c   1.000
_cell.angle_alpha   90.00
_cell.angle_beta   90.00
_cell.angle_gamma   90.00
#
_symmetry.space_group_name_H-M   'P 1'
#
loop_
_entity.id
_entity.type
_entity.pdbx_description
1 polymer ?
#
loop_
_entity_poly.entity_id
_entity_poly.type
_entity_poly.pdbx_seq_one_letter_code
_entity_poly.pdbx_strand_id
1 'polypeptide(L)'
;MITTMRPDIDHKDEYVRNTTSRAFAVVASALGIGAILPFLKAVCMSKKSWEARYTGIKTVQQIAILMGCSILPYLKQLVECIKNGLDDAQKKVKSMTALAISALAEASAPYGIEAFNCVLEPLWKRIKEVRDKSLGAFLKAVGFIFPLMEPRHAKQYSLTILPTLTKQFETVNDDEMRKIILKVLKQIMACDGVEAKDVREKVLEPFFKYFWVKRMAAEKRNSKQLIETTVEIAAKVGVIDIVEKIYLGLKDEN
;
A
#
# COMPACT_ATOMS: atom_id res chain seq x y z
N MET A 1 29.67 9.07 11.19
CA MET A 1 28.76 8.18 10.44
C MET A 1 27.70 8.94 9.64
N ILE A 2 26.79 9.73 10.22
CA ILE A 2 25.81 10.53 9.44
C ILE A 2 26.51 11.48 8.47
N THR A 3 27.56 12.15 8.89
CA THR A 3 28.35 13.10 8.07
C THR A 3 29.03 12.42 6.89
N THR A 4 29.50 11.19 7.07
CA THR A 4 30.21 10.41 6.06
C THR A 4 29.29 9.89 4.95
N MET A 5 28.03 9.56 5.28
CA MET A 5 27.03 9.03 4.35
C MET A 5 26.20 10.15 3.67
N ARG A 6 26.35 11.39 4.11
CA ARG A 6 25.60 12.54 3.61
C ARG A 6 25.77 12.80 2.10
N PRO A 7 26.97 12.64 1.50
CA PRO A 7 27.18 12.82 0.08
C PRO A 7 26.43 11.81 -0.81
N ASP A 8 26.07 10.63 -0.27
CA ASP A 8 25.43 9.55 -1.05
C ASP A 8 23.91 9.67 -1.10
N ILE A 9 23.33 10.64 -0.39
CA ILE A 9 21.87 10.83 -0.30
C ILE A 9 21.27 11.24 -1.64
N ASP A 10 21.94 12.06 -2.39
CA ASP A 10 21.52 12.56 -3.71
C ASP A 10 22.38 11.97 -4.85
N HIS A 11 23.05 10.86 -4.60
CA HIS A 11 23.87 10.20 -5.59
C HIS A 11 23.03 9.81 -6.83
N LYS A 12 23.61 9.93 -8.02
CA LYS A 12 22.90 9.64 -9.29
C LYS A 12 22.50 8.17 -9.40
N ASP A 13 23.36 7.25 -8.94
CA ASP A 13 23.11 5.82 -8.95
C ASP A 13 22.07 5.45 -7.88
N GLU A 14 21.00 4.79 -8.34
CA GLU A 14 19.91 4.31 -7.48
C GLU A 14 20.36 3.22 -6.50
N TYR A 15 21.33 2.38 -6.89
CA TYR A 15 21.87 1.34 -6.00
C TYR A 15 22.55 1.97 -4.78
N VAL A 16 23.37 3.02 -5.00
CA VAL A 16 24.03 3.76 -3.92
C VAL A 16 22.98 4.37 -2.98
N ARG A 17 21.96 5.05 -3.52
CA ARG A 17 20.88 5.64 -2.71
C ARG A 17 20.13 4.58 -1.89
N ASN A 18 19.86 3.42 -2.49
CA ASN A 18 19.16 2.32 -1.80
C ASN A 18 19.99 1.75 -0.66
N THR A 19 21.30 1.57 -0.85
CA THR A 19 22.23 1.11 0.17
C THR A 19 22.35 2.14 1.29
N THR A 20 22.48 3.41 0.94
CA THR A 20 22.51 4.53 1.89
C THR A 20 21.23 4.59 2.74
N SER A 21 20.05 4.40 2.14
CA SER A 21 18.78 4.36 2.87
C SER A 21 18.73 3.24 3.92
N ARG A 22 19.23 2.06 3.57
CA ARG A 22 19.32 0.92 4.50
C ARG A 22 20.31 1.20 5.64
N ALA A 23 21.47 1.76 5.31
CA ALA A 23 22.47 2.13 6.31
C ALA A 23 21.94 3.16 7.31
N PHE A 24 21.19 4.17 6.84
CA PHE A 24 20.53 5.13 7.73
C PHE A 24 19.45 4.49 8.61
N ALA A 25 18.72 3.48 8.13
CA ALA A 25 17.77 2.75 8.95
C ALA A 25 18.47 1.97 10.07
N VAL A 26 19.63 1.36 9.80
CA VAL A 26 20.45 0.72 10.84
C VAL A 26 20.96 1.74 11.85
N VAL A 27 21.40 2.92 11.40
CA VAL A 27 21.79 4.01 12.32
C VAL A 27 20.60 4.45 13.18
N ALA A 28 19.40 4.55 12.60
CA ALA A 28 18.19 4.89 13.35
C ALA A 28 17.85 3.85 14.42
N SER A 29 18.03 2.55 14.11
CA SER A 29 17.79 1.49 15.10
C SER A 29 18.78 1.51 16.25
N ALA A 30 20.02 1.94 16.00
CA ALA A 30 21.07 2.02 17.02
C ALA A 30 21.00 3.28 17.90
N LEU A 31 20.71 4.44 17.29
CA LEU A 31 20.69 5.75 17.97
C LEU A 31 19.30 6.17 18.46
N GLY A 32 18.26 5.48 18.02
CA GLY A 32 16.87 5.88 18.16
C GLY A 32 16.38 6.82 17.05
N ILE A 33 15.11 6.68 16.67
CA ILE A 33 14.48 7.46 15.59
C ILE A 33 14.55 8.96 15.88
N GLY A 34 14.34 9.36 17.15
CA GLY A 34 14.37 10.77 17.57
C GLY A 34 15.66 11.49 17.19
N ALA A 35 16.79 10.80 17.26
CA ALA A 35 18.10 11.37 16.93
C ALA A 35 18.26 11.74 15.46
N ILE A 36 17.61 11.00 14.56
CA ILE A 36 17.74 11.24 13.11
C ILE A 36 16.56 11.99 12.49
N LEU A 37 15.46 12.19 13.22
CA LEU A 37 14.26 12.89 12.74
C LEU A 37 14.54 14.27 12.13
N PRO A 38 15.34 15.17 12.76
CA PRO A 38 15.65 16.48 12.17
C PRO A 38 16.35 16.35 10.81
N PHE A 39 17.26 15.39 10.68
CA PHE A 39 17.95 15.10 9.45
C PHE A 39 16.99 14.54 8.38
N LEU A 40 16.16 13.55 8.71
CA LEU A 40 15.15 12.98 7.81
C LEU A 40 14.21 14.07 7.28
N LYS A 41 13.72 14.93 8.16
CA LYS A 41 12.84 16.05 7.80
C LYS A 41 13.51 16.99 6.79
N ALA A 42 14.77 17.35 7.03
CA ALA A 42 15.52 18.22 6.11
C ALA A 42 15.74 17.56 4.74
N VAL A 43 16.04 16.26 4.71
CA VAL A 43 16.29 15.51 3.46
C VAL A 43 14.99 15.30 2.67
N CYS A 44 13.92 14.88 3.31
CA CYS A 44 12.62 14.67 2.66
C CYS A 44 12.03 15.96 2.08
N MET A 45 12.41 17.12 2.61
CA MET A 45 11.97 18.45 2.17
C MET A 45 12.99 19.17 1.31
N SER A 46 14.03 18.49 0.81
CA SER A 46 15.08 19.12 -0.02
C SER A 46 14.49 19.80 -1.26
N LYS A 47 14.75 21.11 -1.39
CA LYS A 47 14.34 21.90 -2.57
C LYS A 47 15.25 21.68 -3.77
N LYS A 48 16.50 21.26 -3.55
CA LYS A 48 17.55 21.19 -4.55
C LYS A 48 17.57 19.87 -5.34
N SER A 49 17.30 18.76 -4.68
CA SER A 49 17.46 17.42 -5.26
C SER A 49 16.22 16.55 -4.99
N TRP A 50 15.64 16.01 -6.05
CA TRP A 50 14.58 15.02 -5.93
C TRP A 50 15.16 13.66 -5.48
N GLU A 51 16.42 13.37 -5.83
CA GLU A 51 17.14 12.18 -5.39
C GLU A 51 17.26 12.17 -3.87
N ALA A 52 17.59 13.31 -3.27
CA ALA A 52 17.61 13.45 -1.81
C ALA A 52 16.23 13.20 -1.21
N ARG A 53 15.16 13.80 -1.76
CA ARG A 53 13.79 13.54 -1.25
C ARG A 53 13.42 12.06 -1.35
N TYR A 54 13.72 11.42 -2.49
CA TYR A 54 13.50 9.98 -2.68
C TYR A 54 14.25 9.16 -1.63
N THR A 55 15.54 9.45 -1.41
CA THR A 55 16.39 8.73 -0.45
C THR A 55 15.92 8.91 0.98
N GLY A 56 15.53 10.12 1.36
CA GLY A 56 14.95 10.39 2.69
C GLY A 56 13.67 9.62 2.93
N ILE A 57 12.74 9.64 1.98
CA ILE A 57 11.47 8.90 2.05
C ILE A 57 11.72 7.39 2.09
N LYS A 58 12.67 6.89 1.27
CA LYS A 58 13.07 5.48 1.30
C LYS A 58 13.70 5.09 2.64
N THR A 59 14.45 5.99 3.26
CA THR A 59 14.99 5.76 4.60
C THR A 59 13.86 5.57 5.63
N VAL A 60 12.81 6.39 5.58
CA VAL A 60 11.63 6.21 6.42
C VAL A 60 10.97 4.86 6.19
N GLN A 61 10.84 4.42 4.92
CA GLN A 61 10.36 3.08 4.60
C GLN A 61 11.23 1.98 5.23
N GLN A 62 12.55 2.09 5.09
CA GLN A 62 13.48 1.08 5.63
C GLN A 62 13.47 1.05 7.16
N ILE A 63 13.28 2.19 7.83
CA ILE A 63 13.08 2.28 9.29
C ILE A 63 11.82 1.51 9.69
N ALA A 64 10.70 1.73 9.00
CA ALA A 64 9.45 1.01 9.27
C ALA A 64 9.61 -0.51 9.13
N ILE A 65 10.26 -0.95 8.05
CA ILE A 65 10.51 -2.38 7.78
C ILE A 65 11.45 -3.00 8.84
N LEU A 66 12.50 -2.28 9.23
CA LEU A 66 13.51 -2.79 10.16
C LEU A 66 13.02 -2.82 11.61
N MET A 67 12.30 -1.78 12.03
CA MET A 67 11.96 -1.57 13.44
C MET A 67 10.55 -2.04 13.80
N GLY A 68 9.69 -2.32 12.81
CA GLY A 68 8.32 -2.78 13.03
C GLY A 68 7.56 -1.86 13.99
N CYS A 69 6.82 -2.42 14.93
CA CYS A 69 5.99 -1.66 15.88
C CYS A 69 6.76 -0.66 16.77
N SER A 70 8.07 -0.76 16.87
CA SER A 70 8.90 0.20 17.61
C SER A 70 8.86 1.63 17.03
N ILE A 71 8.29 1.82 15.84
CA ILE A 71 8.06 3.14 15.26
C ILE A 71 6.88 3.89 15.87
N LEU A 72 5.97 3.22 16.59
CA LEU A 72 4.71 3.81 17.07
C LEU A 72 4.87 5.16 17.79
N PRO A 73 5.84 5.36 18.70
CA PRO A 73 6.04 6.65 19.37
C PRO A 73 6.39 7.80 18.41
N TYR A 74 6.91 7.48 17.23
CA TYR A 74 7.38 8.43 16.23
C TYR A 74 6.53 8.44 14.95
N LEU A 75 5.48 7.61 14.90
CA LEU A 75 4.68 7.37 13.69
C LEU A 75 4.18 8.67 13.06
N LYS A 76 3.55 9.54 13.86
CA LYS A 76 3.04 10.84 13.40
C LYS A 76 4.13 11.70 12.77
N GLN A 77 5.30 11.81 13.42
CA GLN A 77 6.41 12.59 12.91
C GLN A 77 7.00 12.02 11.62
N LEU A 78 7.06 10.67 11.50
CA LEU A 78 7.52 9.99 10.29
C LEU A 78 6.57 10.21 9.12
N VAL A 79 5.25 10.10 9.33
CA VAL A 79 4.25 10.41 8.31
C VAL A 79 4.33 11.87 7.88
N GLU A 80 4.45 12.80 8.82
CA GLU A 80 4.60 14.22 8.52
C GLU A 80 5.88 14.56 7.73
N CYS A 81 6.97 13.84 7.96
CA CYS A 81 8.20 14.01 7.18
C CYS A 81 8.02 13.72 5.69
N ILE A 82 7.16 12.76 5.35
CA ILE A 82 7.04 12.26 3.98
C ILE A 82 5.79 12.73 3.24
N LYS A 83 4.78 13.27 3.93
CA LYS A 83 3.45 13.59 3.36
C LYS A 83 3.51 14.43 2.07
N ASN A 84 4.42 15.41 2.01
CA ASN A 84 4.58 16.29 0.85
C ASN A 84 5.05 15.55 -0.41
N GLY A 85 5.66 14.38 -0.26
CA GLY A 85 6.08 13.54 -1.37
C GLY A 85 4.93 12.97 -2.20
N LEU A 86 3.69 12.94 -1.69
CA LEU A 86 2.50 12.55 -2.47
C LEU A 86 2.21 13.53 -3.60
N ASP A 87 2.59 14.80 -3.44
CA ASP A 87 2.37 15.87 -4.40
C ASP A 87 3.65 16.30 -5.13
N ASP A 88 4.75 15.53 -4.99
CA ASP A 88 6.03 15.83 -5.63
C ASP A 88 5.90 15.90 -7.16
N ALA A 89 6.71 16.74 -7.79
CA ALA A 89 6.78 16.82 -9.25
C ALA A 89 7.27 15.50 -9.88
N GLN A 90 8.12 14.76 -9.17
CA GLN A 90 8.71 13.51 -9.65
C GLN A 90 7.83 12.29 -9.34
N LYS A 91 7.45 11.55 -10.38
CA LYS A 91 6.65 10.30 -10.23
C LYS A 91 7.32 9.27 -9.30
N LYS A 92 8.65 9.15 -9.37
CA LYS A 92 9.42 8.23 -8.51
C LYS A 92 9.28 8.58 -7.02
N VAL A 93 9.29 9.87 -6.69
CA VAL A 93 9.10 10.34 -5.31
C VAL A 93 7.68 10.06 -4.83
N LYS A 94 6.65 10.35 -5.66
CA LYS A 94 5.25 10.01 -5.33
C LYS A 94 5.07 8.53 -5.01
N SER A 95 5.57 7.66 -5.89
CA SER A 95 5.45 6.20 -5.71
C SER A 95 6.22 5.72 -4.46
N MET A 96 7.41 6.28 -4.22
CA MET A 96 8.20 5.96 -3.02
C MET A 96 7.48 6.41 -1.74
N THR A 97 6.82 7.57 -1.78
CA THR A 97 6.03 8.06 -0.64
C THR A 97 4.87 7.13 -0.32
N ALA A 98 4.13 6.69 -1.34
CA ALA A 98 3.05 5.73 -1.14
C ALA A 98 3.57 4.39 -0.57
N LEU A 99 4.73 3.90 -1.03
CA LEU A 99 5.36 2.69 -0.48
C LEU A 99 5.85 2.89 0.97
N ALA A 100 6.34 4.08 1.31
CA ALA A 100 6.74 4.39 2.68
C ALA A 100 5.52 4.47 3.62
N ILE A 101 4.42 5.08 3.17
CA ILE A 101 3.13 5.07 3.90
C ILE A 101 2.64 3.64 4.11
N SER A 102 2.71 2.80 3.08
CA SER A 102 2.37 1.36 3.17
C SER A 102 3.16 0.66 4.25
N ALA A 103 4.48 0.85 4.30
CA ALA A 103 5.35 0.22 5.29
C ALA A 103 5.10 0.75 6.71
N LEU A 104 4.84 2.05 6.87
CA LEU A 104 4.48 2.63 8.16
C LEU A 104 3.14 2.08 8.68
N ALA A 105 2.13 1.96 7.81
CA ALA A 105 0.83 1.40 8.17
C ALA A 105 0.94 -0.09 8.53
N GLU A 106 1.70 -0.87 7.77
CA GLU A 106 1.96 -2.29 8.07
C GLU A 106 2.67 -2.47 9.42
N ALA A 107 3.67 -1.64 9.70
CA ALA A 107 4.46 -1.71 10.92
C ALA A 107 3.69 -1.24 12.17
N SER A 108 2.72 -0.35 12.01
CA SER A 108 1.92 0.20 13.12
C SER A 108 0.66 -0.62 13.43
N ALA A 109 0.22 -1.49 12.53
CA ALA A 109 -1.01 -2.24 12.67
C ALA A 109 -1.09 -3.01 14.01
N PRO A 110 -2.27 -3.00 14.67
CA PRO A 110 -3.56 -2.43 14.26
C PRO A 110 -3.79 -0.97 14.73
N TYR A 111 -2.77 -0.24 15.14
CA TYR A 111 -2.88 1.07 15.81
C TYR A 111 -2.43 2.23 14.92
N GLY A 112 -2.73 3.46 15.35
CA GLY A 112 -2.10 4.68 14.86
C GLY A 112 -2.75 5.30 13.64
N ILE A 113 -4.02 5.03 13.36
CA ILE A 113 -4.75 5.63 12.22
C ILE A 113 -4.68 7.16 12.22
N GLU A 114 -4.67 7.79 13.40
CA GLU A 114 -4.66 9.24 13.57
C GLU A 114 -3.40 9.89 12.95
N ALA A 115 -2.28 9.15 12.92
CA ALA A 115 -1.06 9.62 12.30
C ALA A 115 -1.19 9.78 10.78
N PHE A 116 -2.10 9.04 10.15
CA PHE A 116 -2.31 9.05 8.70
C PHE A 116 -3.36 10.07 8.22
N ASN A 117 -4.09 10.75 9.13
CA ASN A 117 -5.14 11.69 8.75
C ASN A 117 -4.68 12.75 7.74
N CYS A 118 -3.44 13.22 7.83
CA CYS A 118 -2.90 14.22 6.92
C CYS A 118 -2.58 13.68 5.50
N VAL A 119 -2.59 12.38 5.29
CA VAL A 119 -2.29 11.73 4.00
C VAL A 119 -3.48 11.01 3.39
N LEU A 120 -4.58 10.79 4.14
CA LEU A 120 -5.74 10.06 3.65
C LEU A 120 -6.35 10.72 2.40
N GLU A 121 -6.76 11.98 2.50
CA GLU A 121 -7.39 12.70 1.39
C GLU A 121 -6.45 12.81 0.16
N PRO A 122 -5.18 13.25 0.30
CA PRO A 122 -4.22 13.26 -0.80
C PRO A 122 -4.05 11.88 -1.46
N LEU A 123 -3.95 10.82 -0.67
CA LEU A 123 -3.78 9.45 -1.16
C LEU A 123 -4.98 9.02 -2.02
N TRP A 124 -6.21 9.21 -1.53
CA TRP A 124 -7.45 8.86 -2.24
C TRP A 124 -7.67 9.68 -3.52
N LYS A 125 -7.31 10.95 -3.50
CA LYS A 125 -7.35 11.81 -4.71
C LYS A 125 -6.40 11.27 -5.77
N ARG A 126 -5.16 10.99 -5.39
CA ARG A 126 -4.11 10.53 -6.32
C ARG A 126 -4.38 9.17 -6.93
N ILE A 127 -5.02 8.24 -6.24
CA ILE A 127 -5.39 6.92 -6.81
C ILE A 127 -6.22 7.06 -8.08
N LYS A 128 -7.08 8.07 -8.18
CA LYS A 128 -7.90 8.32 -9.36
C LYS A 128 -7.09 8.84 -10.55
N GLU A 129 -5.96 9.50 -10.29
CA GLU A 129 -5.11 10.15 -11.29
C GLU A 129 -3.94 9.27 -11.76
N VAL A 130 -3.44 8.40 -10.87
CA VAL A 130 -2.25 7.58 -11.12
C VAL A 130 -2.58 6.35 -11.95
N ARG A 131 -1.64 5.94 -12.82
CA ARG A 131 -1.74 4.76 -13.70
C ARG A 131 -0.48 3.90 -13.59
N ASP A 132 -0.54 2.71 -14.14
CA ASP A 132 0.59 1.78 -14.27
C ASP A 132 1.20 1.35 -12.94
N LYS A 133 2.51 1.13 -12.92
CA LYS A 133 3.27 0.68 -11.75
C LYS A 133 3.13 1.62 -10.53
N SER A 134 2.93 2.91 -10.78
CA SER A 134 2.70 3.86 -9.70
C SER A 134 1.40 3.59 -8.96
N LEU A 135 0.34 3.19 -9.65
CA LEU A 135 -0.93 2.83 -9.04
C LEU A 135 -0.77 1.71 -8.01
N GLY A 136 0.06 0.69 -8.31
CA GLY A 136 0.34 -0.40 -7.36
C GLY A 136 0.89 0.06 -6.02
N ALA A 137 1.74 1.09 -6.02
CA ALA A 137 2.26 1.68 -4.78
C ALA A 137 1.15 2.34 -3.94
N PHE A 138 0.28 3.10 -4.59
CA PHE A 138 -0.86 3.75 -3.93
C PHE A 138 -1.89 2.75 -3.42
N LEU A 139 -2.19 1.71 -4.19
CA LEU A 139 -3.08 0.64 -3.77
C LEU A 139 -2.53 -0.10 -2.55
N LYS A 140 -1.23 -0.39 -2.49
CA LYS A 140 -0.60 -0.98 -1.30
C LYS A 140 -0.79 -0.10 -0.06
N ALA A 141 -0.56 1.22 -0.19
CA ALA A 141 -0.77 2.14 0.92
C ALA A 141 -2.20 2.09 1.44
N VAL A 142 -3.19 2.13 0.55
CA VAL A 142 -4.61 2.00 0.91
C VAL A 142 -4.88 0.66 1.60
N GLY A 143 -4.42 -0.45 1.03
CA GLY A 143 -4.64 -1.77 1.58
C GLY A 143 -4.14 -1.92 3.03
N PHE A 144 -2.98 -1.36 3.35
CA PHE A 144 -2.46 -1.41 4.72
C PHE A 144 -3.07 -0.38 5.68
N ILE A 145 -3.59 0.74 5.16
CA ILE A 145 -4.30 1.73 5.99
C ILE A 145 -5.71 1.25 6.36
N PHE A 146 -6.40 0.53 5.46
CA PHE A 146 -7.78 0.09 5.69
C PHE A 146 -7.98 -0.65 7.02
N PRO A 147 -7.14 -1.65 7.39
CA PRO A 147 -7.28 -2.36 8.66
C PRO A 147 -7.08 -1.51 9.92
N LEU A 148 -6.52 -0.30 9.77
CA LEU A 148 -6.35 0.64 10.88
C LEU A 148 -7.59 1.49 11.11
N MET A 149 -8.52 1.56 10.12
CA MET A 149 -9.67 2.45 10.16
C MET A 149 -10.75 1.94 11.10
N GLU A 150 -11.42 2.86 11.78
CA GLU A 150 -12.67 2.56 12.44
C GLU A 150 -13.75 2.16 11.41
N PRO A 151 -14.70 1.28 11.76
CA PRO A 151 -15.73 0.78 10.83
C PRO A 151 -16.49 1.87 10.08
N ARG A 152 -16.78 2.99 10.75
CA ARG A 152 -17.46 4.15 10.14
C ARG A 152 -16.66 4.76 8.98
N HIS A 153 -15.37 4.96 9.17
CA HIS A 153 -14.48 5.49 8.14
C HIS A 153 -14.22 4.47 7.03
N ALA A 154 -13.99 3.20 7.40
CA ALA A 154 -13.84 2.12 6.43
C ALA A 154 -15.04 2.01 5.50
N LYS A 155 -16.29 2.14 6.02
CA LYS A 155 -17.51 2.20 5.20
C LYS A 155 -17.45 3.34 4.17
N GLN A 156 -17.16 4.56 4.61
CA GLN A 156 -17.12 5.73 3.74
C GLN A 156 -16.05 5.59 2.64
N TYR A 157 -14.85 5.16 3.00
CA TYR A 157 -13.75 5.01 2.06
C TYR A 157 -13.92 3.81 1.12
N SER A 158 -14.59 2.73 1.55
CA SER A 158 -14.88 1.57 0.70
C SER A 158 -15.76 1.94 -0.50
N LEU A 159 -16.73 2.83 -0.32
CA LEU A 159 -17.61 3.29 -1.41
C LEU A 159 -16.86 3.91 -2.59
N THR A 160 -15.71 4.51 -2.33
CA THR A 160 -14.86 5.14 -3.36
C THR A 160 -13.78 4.22 -3.89
N ILE A 161 -13.21 3.36 -3.05
CA ILE A 161 -12.11 2.52 -3.45
C ILE A 161 -12.56 1.28 -4.24
N LEU A 162 -13.66 0.64 -3.87
CA LEU A 162 -14.15 -0.56 -4.54
C LEU A 162 -14.40 -0.34 -6.04
N PRO A 163 -15.12 0.71 -6.49
CA PRO A 163 -15.27 0.98 -7.92
C PRO A 163 -13.94 1.27 -8.64
N THR A 164 -12.98 1.86 -7.93
CA THR A 164 -11.66 2.14 -8.50
C THR A 164 -10.86 0.86 -8.68
N LEU A 165 -10.93 -0.06 -7.73
CA LEU A 165 -10.29 -1.38 -7.80
C LEU A 165 -10.92 -2.23 -8.92
N THR A 166 -12.24 -2.36 -8.94
CA THR A 166 -12.95 -3.20 -9.92
C THR A 166 -12.72 -2.74 -11.36
N LYS A 167 -12.61 -1.42 -11.58
CA LYS A 167 -12.23 -0.87 -12.89
C LYS A 167 -10.84 -1.34 -13.35
N GLN A 168 -9.93 -1.61 -12.40
CA GLN A 168 -8.59 -2.11 -12.75
C GLN A 168 -8.59 -3.61 -13.09
N PHE A 169 -9.60 -4.39 -12.67
CA PHE A 169 -9.65 -5.83 -12.93
C PHE A 169 -9.58 -6.16 -14.41
N GLU A 170 -10.28 -5.39 -15.23
CA GLU A 170 -10.32 -5.58 -16.67
C GLU A 170 -9.02 -5.19 -17.39
N THR A 171 -8.37 -4.14 -16.91
CA THR A 171 -7.23 -3.52 -17.61
C THR A 171 -5.88 -4.10 -17.20
N VAL A 172 -5.83 -4.87 -16.12
CA VAL A 172 -4.59 -5.38 -15.56
C VAL A 172 -4.11 -6.63 -16.27
N ASN A 173 -3.00 -6.50 -17.01
CA ASN A 173 -2.30 -7.59 -17.69
C ASN A 173 -1.04 -8.07 -16.94
N ASP A 174 -0.56 -7.30 -15.96
CA ASP A 174 0.64 -7.59 -15.18
C ASP A 174 0.30 -8.42 -13.93
N ASP A 175 0.95 -9.57 -13.78
CA ASP A 175 0.72 -10.50 -12.65
C ASP A 175 1.09 -9.88 -11.30
N GLU A 176 2.10 -9.01 -11.24
CA GLU A 176 2.44 -8.31 -9.99
C GLU A 176 1.32 -7.33 -9.57
N MET A 177 0.73 -6.63 -10.52
CA MET A 177 -0.41 -5.76 -10.23
C MET A 177 -1.63 -6.57 -9.79
N ARG A 178 -1.90 -7.73 -10.42
CA ARG A 178 -2.97 -8.65 -10.00
C ARG A 178 -2.81 -9.09 -8.55
N LYS A 179 -1.60 -9.47 -8.15
CA LYS A 179 -1.29 -9.84 -6.75
C LYS A 179 -1.53 -8.68 -5.78
N ILE A 180 -1.14 -7.47 -6.18
CA ILE A 180 -1.37 -6.26 -5.37
C ILE A 180 -2.88 -6.05 -5.18
N ILE A 181 -3.66 -6.12 -6.25
CA ILE A 181 -5.11 -5.93 -6.20
C ILE A 181 -5.76 -7.00 -5.31
N LEU A 182 -5.40 -8.27 -5.46
CA LEU A 182 -5.92 -9.35 -4.62
C LEU A 182 -5.59 -9.13 -3.13
N LYS A 183 -4.33 -8.76 -2.83
CA LYS A 183 -3.93 -8.48 -1.45
C LYS A 183 -4.70 -7.30 -0.84
N VAL A 184 -4.85 -6.22 -1.60
CA VAL A 184 -5.59 -5.02 -1.18
C VAL A 184 -7.06 -5.35 -0.99
N LEU A 185 -7.66 -6.10 -1.92
CA LEU A 185 -9.05 -6.53 -1.81
C LEU A 185 -9.27 -7.39 -0.56
N LYS A 186 -8.38 -8.36 -0.31
CA LYS A 186 -8.41 -9.17 0.93
C LYS A 186 -8.39 -8.29 2.18
N GLN A 187 -7.49 -7.31 2.25
CA GLN A 187 -7.38 -6.41 3.40
C GLN A 187 -8.65 -5.55 3.60
N ILE A 188 -9.25 -5.08 2.50
CA ILE A 188 -10.50 -4.32 2.57
C ILE A 188 -11.66 -5.22 3.03
N MET A 189 -11.77 -6.46 2.51
CA MET A 189 -12.83 -7.39 2.90
C MET A 189 -12.76 -7.77 4.38
N ALA A 190 -11.58 -7.86 4.96
CA ALA A 190 -11.41 -8.16 6.38
C ALA A 190 -11.90 -7.04 7.33
N CYS A 191 -12.19 -5.83 6.83
CA CYS A 191 -12.61 -4.70 7.66
C CYS A 191 -14.11 -4.70 7.95
N ASP A 192 -14.50 -4.50 9.22
CA ASP A 192 -15.91 -4.57 9.66
C ASP A 192 -16.81 -3.51 9.01
N GLY A 193 -16.29 -2.35 8.67
CA GLY A 193 -17.06 -1.27 8.06
C GLY A 193 -17.44 -1.48 6.59
N VAL A 194 -16.91 -2.52 5.93
CA VAL A 194 -17.23 -2.83 4.53
C VAL A 194 -18.50 -3.66 4.47
N GLU A 195 -19.53 -3.15 3.80
CA GLU A 195 -20.84 -3.80 3.76
C GLU A 195 -20.93 -4.90 2.70
N ALA A 196 -21.56 -6.03 3.05
CA ALA A 196 -21.78 -7.15 2.15
C ALA A 196 -22.55 -6.76 0.88
N LYS A 197 -23.52 -5.83 0.99
CA LYS A 197 -24.29 -5.31 -0.14
C LYS A 197 -23.39 -4.67 -1.20
N ASP A 198 -22.47 -3.77 -0.78
CA ASP A 198 -21.56 -3.10 -1.70
C ASP A 198 -20.60 -4.08 -2.39
N VAL A 199 -20.18 -5.12 -1.66
CA VAL A 199 -19.31 -6.16 -2.21
C VAL A 199 -20.05 -7.01 -3.26
N ARG A 200 -21.31 -7.42 -2.98
CA ARG A 200 -22.14 -8.15 -3.95
C ARG A 200 -22.36 -7.35 -5.23
N GLU A 201 -22.74 -6.07 -5.09
CA GLU A 201 -23.09 -5.24 -6.24
C GLU A 201 -21.87 -4.82 -7.09
N LYS A 202 -20.72 -4.53 -6.44
CA LYS A 202 -19.59 -3.88 -7.12
C LYS A 202 -18.41 -4.80 -7.39
N VAL A 203 -18.22 -5.84 -6.57
CA VAL A 203 -16.99 -6.64 -6.59
C VAL A 203 -17.22 -8.06 -7.10
N LEU A 204 -18.29 -8.71 -6.69
CA LEU A 204 -18.46 -10.14 -6.86
C LEU A 204 -18.39 -10.56 -8.34
N GLU A 205 -19.20 -9.96 -9.21
CA GLU A 205 -19.24 -10.28 -10.63
C GLU A 205 -17.92 -10.00 -11.36
N PRO A 206 -17.33 -8.78 -11.23
CA PRO A 206 -16.02 -8.51 -11.85
C PRO A 206 -14.90 -9.39 -11.30
N PHE A 207 -14.93 -9.75 -10.01
CA PHE A 207 -13.92 -10.59 -9.41
C PHE A 207 -13.90 -12.00 -10.04
N PHE A 208 -15.05 -12.65 -10.17
CA PHE A 208 -15.13 -13.96 -10.82
C PHE A 208 -14.77 -13.87 -12.29
N LYS A 209 -15.26 -12.89 -13.01
CA LYS A 209 -14.98 -12.69 -14.45
C LYS A 209 -13.49 -12.53 -14.78
N TYR A 210 -12.74 -11.77 -13.98
CA TYR A 210 -11.37 -11.37 -14.34
C TYR A 210 -10.26 -12.07 -13.54
N PHE A 211 -10.56 -12.63 -12.36
CA PHE A 211 -9.58 -13.32 -11.53
C PHE A 211 -9.75 -14.83 -11.46
N TRP A 212 -10.97 -15.36 -11.58
CA TRP A 212 -11.22 -16.80 -11.65
C TRP A 212 -11.03 -17.35 -13.05
N VAL A 213 -9.80 -17.25 -13.56
CA VAL A 213 -9.41 -17.69 -14.90
C VAL A 213 -8.30 -18.75 -14.81
N LYS A 214 -8.23 -19.67 -15.79
CA LYS A 214 -7.24 -20.78 -15.82
C LYS A 214 -5.81 -20.33 -15.54
N ARG A 215 -5.40 -19.19 -16.11
CA ARG A 215 -4.06 -18.62 -15.88
C ARG A 215 -3.76 -18.35 -14.41
N MET A 216 -4.72 -17.84 -13.64
CA MET A 216 -4.52 -17.54 -12.21
C MET A 216 -4.52 -18.80 -11.34
N ALA A 217 -5.23 -19.85 -11.76
CA ALA A 217 -5.27 -21.14 -11.07
C ALA A 217 -4.01 -21.99 -11.33
N ALA A 218 -3.40 -21.87 -12.51
CA ALA A 218 -2.27 -22.68 -12.95
C ALA A 218 -0.98 -22.40 -12.15
N GLU A 219 -0.75 -21.17 -11.72
CA GLU A 219 0.44 -20.79 -10.97
C GLU A 219 0.18 -20.87 -9.47
N LYS A 220 0.88 -21.76 -8.75
CA LYS A 220 0.71 -22.03 -7.31
C LYS A 220 0.70 -20.77 -6.43
N ARG A 221 1.50 -19.78 -6.78
CA ARG A 221 1.61 -18.51 -6.04
C ARG A 221 0.37 -17.62 -6.23
N ASN A 222 -0.17 -17.59 -7.45
CA ASN A 222 -1.36 -16.82 -7.78
C ASN A 222 -2.62 -17.50 -7.22
N SER A 223 -2.72 -18.82 -7.35
CA SER A 223 -3.86 -19.58 -6.85
C SER A 223 -4.02 -19.46 -5.33
N LYS A 224 -2.92 -19.49 -4.58
CA LYS A 224 -2.96 -19.28 -3.12
C LYS A 224 -3.55 -17.92 -2.77
N GLN A 225 -3.06 -16.84 -3.39
CA GLN A 225 -3.55 -15.49 -3.13
C GLN A 225 -5.02 -15.32 -3.57
N LEU A 226 -5.39 -15.94 -4.69
CA LEU A 226 -6.77 -15.95 -5.18
C LEU A 226 -7.70 -16.64 -4.18
N ILE A 227 -7.35 -17.84 -3.69
CA ILE A 227 -8.13 -18.59 -2.71
C ILE A 227 -8.29 -17.79 -1.42
N GLU A 228 -7.20 -17.26 -0.87
CA GLU A 228 -7.23 -16.45 0.36
C GLU A 228 -8.17 -15.25 0.22
N THR A 229 -8.12 -14.56 -0.93
CA THR A 229 -9.00 -13.40 -1.19
C THR A 229 -10.45 -13.84 -1.34
N THR A 230 -10.71 -14.98 -1.98
CA THR A 230 -12.07 -15.55 -2.12
C THR A 230 -12.66 -15.93 -0.77
N VAL A 231 -11.86 -16.47 0.13
CA VAL A 231 -12.30 -16.80 1.50
C VAL A 231 -12.74 -15.54 2.25
N GLU A 232 -12.00 -14.44 2.15
CA GLU A 232 -12.40 -13.17 2.78
C GLU A 232 -13.67 -12.59 2.16
N ILE A 233 -13.81 -12.68 0.83
CA ILE A 233 -15.06 -12.28 0.16
C ILE A 233 -16.22 -13.15 0.65
N ALA A 234 -16.03 -14.47 0.73
CA ALA A 234 -17.06 -15.41 1.23
C ALA A 234 -17.46 -15.11 2.68
N ALA A 235 -16.50 -14.79 3.54
CA ALA A 235 -16.77 -14.38 4.91
C ALA A 235 -17.63 -13.10 4.98
N LYS A 236 -17.46 -12.20 4.02
CA LYS A 236 -18.21 -10.95 3.94
C LYS A 236 -19.61 -11.09 3.34
N VAL A 237 -19.74 -11.78 2.20
CA VAL A 237 -21.03 -11.88 1.47
C VAL A 237 -21.84 -13.11 1.79
N GLY A 238 -21.22 -14.15 2.34
CA GLY A 238 -21.80 -15.46 2.57
C GLY A 238 -21.26 -16.52 1.61
N VAL A 239 -21.11 -17.74 2.12
CA VAL A 239 -20.52 -18.87 1.38
C VAL A 239 -21.39 -19.29 0.19
N ILE A 240 -22.71 -19.20 0.33
CA ILE A 240 -23.67 -19.61 -0.71
C ILE A 240 -23.44 -18.84 -2.02
N ASP A 241 -23.31 -17.52 -1.93
CA ASP A 241 -23.08 -16.64 -3.09
C ASP A 241 -21.80 -17.03 -3.86
N ILE A 242 -20.77 -17.45 -3.14
CA ILE A 242 -19.48 -17.87 -3.71
C ILE A 242 -19.56 -19.25 -4.36
N VAL A 243 -20.17 -20.22 -3.69
CA VAL A 243 -20.33 -21.58 -4.22
C VAL A 243 -21.16 -21.57 -5.50
N GLU A 244 -22.25 -20.79 -5.54
CA GLU A 244 -23.07 -20.63 -6.74
C GLU A 244 -22.25 -20.10 -7.93
N LYS A 245 -21.43 -19.05 -7.72
CA LYS A 245 -20.56 -18.49 -8.76
C LYS A 245 -19.52 -19.48 -9.27
N ILE A 246 -18.89 -20.24 -8.36
CA ILE A 246 -17.91 -21.27 -8.73
C ILE A 246 -18.59 -22.39 -9.53
N TYR A 247 -19.77 -22.84 -9.09
CA TYR A 247 -20.54 -23.89 -9.77
C TYR A 247 -20.96 -23.49 -11.18
N LEU A 248 -21.44 -22.26 -11.38
CA LEU A 248 -21.77 -21.73 -12.69
C LEU A 248 -20.54 -21.69 -13.61
N GLY A 249 -19.41 -21.20 -13.12
CA GLY A 249 -18.16 -21.16 -13.89
C GLY A 249 -17.66 -22.55 -14.31
N LEU A 250 -17.87 -23.58 -13.48
CA LEU A 250 -17.53 -24.96 -13.84
C LEU A 250 -18.46 -25.56 -14.90
N LYS A 251 -19.71 -25.11 -14.99
CA LYS A 251 -20.65 -25.53 -16.03
C LYS A 251 -20.38 -24.91 -17.39
N ASP A 252 -19.97 -23.65 -17.41
CA ASP A 252 -19.70 -22.92 -18.66
C ASP A 252 -18.41 -23.40 -19.34
N GLU A 253 -17.57 -24.21 -18.68
CA GLU A 253 -16.34 -24.79 -19.23
C GLU A 253 -16.54 -26.19 -19.88
N ASN A 254 -17.74 -26.77 -19.87
CA ASN A 254 -18.13 -28.01 -20.55
C ASN A 254 -18.99 -27.71 -21.78
#